data_f441137eaa73768e0371782d00271524
#
_entry.id   f441137eaa73768e0371782d00271524
#
_cell.length_a   1.000
_cell.length_b   1.000
_cell.length_c   1.000
_cell.angle_alpha   90.00
_cell.angle_beta   90.00
_cell.angle_gamma   90.00
#
_symmetry.space_group_name_H-M   'P 1'
#
loop_
_entity.id
_entity.type
_entity.pdbx_description
1 polymer ?
#
loop_
_entity_poly.entity_id
_entity_poly.type
_entity_poly.pdbx_seq_one_letter_code
_entity_poly.pdbx_strand_id
1 'polypeptide(L)'
;MRACVVQMNPGADKAANIAAAERLIAAAVAEDRPDLVSLPEMWTSLGGSRETRLRNAEALPSPGGEGGPAYEALRALARRHHLFVHGGSLAEAAEGRLFNTTVMFDRDGSEIARYRKIHLFDIETPDGTGYRESATYGHGQDIVTAPLGTTPLGPLTAGLSICYDVRFPELYLALRRRGATVIFVPSAFTLQTGKDHWEVLLRARAIETQCWIIAAATSGRHEERGEPRFTYGHSLIADPWGQVVAMVPDGPGFATARLDLAAGERIRRNMPSLAHRRLA
;
A
#
# COMPACT_ATOMS: atom_id res chain seq x y z
N MET A 1 -11.40 -11.10 -9.92
CA MET A 1 -10.74 -10.93 -8.61
C MET A 1 -11.46 -9.83 -7.84
N ARG A 2 -11.70 -10.00 -6.54
CA ARG A 2 -12.20 -8.96 -5.65
C ARG A 2 -11.02 -8.44 -4.81
N ALA A 3 -10.81 -7.14 -4.80
CA ALA A 3 -9.77 -6.50 -4.00
C ALA A 3 -10.42 -5.64 -2.91
N CYS A 4 -9.85 -5.67 -1.71
CA CYS A 4 -10.30 -4.89 -0.56
C CYS A 4 -9.16 -3.95 -0.11
N VAL A 5 -9.50 -2.71 0.15
CA VAL A 5 -8.64 -1.74 0.84
C VAL A 5 -9.13 -1.56 2.28
N VAL A 6 -8.22 -1.65 3.22
CA VAL A 6 -8.49 -1.44 4.64
C VAL A 6 -7.97 -0.07 5.04
N GLN A 7 -8.81 0.71 5.72
CA GLN A 7 -8.46 2.01 6.29
C GLN A 7 -8.34 1.88 7.79
N MET A 8 -7.24 2.38 8.36
CA MET A 8 -6.95 2.30 9.77
C MET A 8 -6.60 3.68 10.35
N ASN A 9 -6.75 3.80 11.66
CA ASN A 9 -6.16 4.90 12.43
C ASN A 9 -5.17 4.29 13.44
N PRO A 10 -3.97 3.91 13.00
CA PRO A 10 -2.99 3.29 13.88
C PRO A 10 -2.40 4.33 14.85
N GLY A 11 -2.17 3.88 16.09
CA GLY A 11 -1.41 4.63 17.08
C GLY A 11 0.01 4.05 17.25
N ALA A 12 0.61 4.35 18.39
CA ALA A 12 1.94 3.87 18.75
C ALA A 12 1.94 2.43 19.31
N ASP A 13 0.79 1.87 19.67
CA ASP A 13 0.65 0.51 20.20
C ASP A 13 0.51 -0.52 19.09
N LYS A 14 1.60 -1.23 18.83
CA LYS A 14 1.70 -2.25 17.79
C LYS A 14 0.72 -3.41 17.97
N ALA A 15 0.52 -3.89 19.20
CA ALA A 15 -0.37 -5.03 19.45
C ALA A 15 -1.82 -4.64 19.21
N ALA A 16 -2.25 -3.46 19.65
CA ALA A 16 -3.57 -2.93 19.39
C ALA A 16 -3.82 -2.72 17.88
N ASN A 17 -2.81 -2.27 17.14
CA ASN A 17 -2.90 -2.09 15.69
C ASN A 17 -3.02 -3.42 14.94
N ILE A 18 -2.25 -4.46 15.34
CA ILE A 18 -2.38 -5.81 14.78
C ILE A 18 -3.79 -6.35 15.01
N ALA A 19 -4.31 -6.27 16.23
CA ALA A 19 -5.66 -6.71 16.54
C ALA A 19 -6.74 -5.92 15.75
N ALA A 20 -6.53 -4.63 15.51
CA ALA A 20 -7.42 -3.82 14.68
C ALA A 20 -7.41 -4.26 13.21
N ALA A 21 -6.23 -4.54 12.63
CA ALA A 21 -6.10 -5.05 11.28
C ALA A 21 -6.80 -6.42 11.12
N GLU A 22 -6.59 -7.34 12.07
CA GLU A 22 -7.24 -8.65 12.08
C GLU A 22 -8.78 -8.54 12.10
N ARG A 23 -9.33 -7.66 12.94
CA ARG A 23 -10.79 -7.44 13.01
C ARG A 23 -11.35 -6.89 11.71
N LEU A 24 -10.69 -5.88 11.11
CA LEU A 24 -11.16 -5.26 9.87
C LEU A 24 -11.09 -6.24 8.70
N ILE A 25 -10.01 -7.03 8.61
CA ILE A 25 -9.88 -8.06 7.58
C ILE A 25 -10.92 -9.16 7.77
N ALA A 26 -11.14 -9.62 9.01
CA ALA A 26 -12.17 -10.63 9.28
C ALA A 26 -13.57 -10.14 8.91
N ALA A 27 -13.91 -8.86 9.18
CA ALA A 27 -15.16 -8.25 8.76
C ALA A 27 -15.29 -8.20 7.24
N ALA A 28 -14.24 -7.72 6.54
CA ALA A 28 -14.23 -7.69 5.07
C ALA A 28 -14.39 -9.09 4.44
N VAL A 29 -13.77 -10.10 5.04
CA VAL A 29 -13.92 -11.49 4.57
C VAL A 29 -15.34 -12.02 4.81
N ALA A 30 -15.94 -11.71 5.95
CA ALA A 30 -17.30 -12.14 6.26
C ALA A 30 -18.35 -11.49 5.33
N GLU A 31 -18.18 -10.21 5.01
CA GLU A 31 -19.13 -9.44 4.22
C GLU A 31 -18.93 -9.62 2.70
N ASP A 32 -17.69 -9.45 2.22
CA ASP A 32 -17.40 -9.28 0.79
C ASP A 32 -16.62 -10.42 0.16
N ARG A 33 -16.00 -11.30 0.96
CA ARG A 33 -15.17 -12.42 0.50
C ARG A 33 -14.14 -11.97 -0.55
N PRO A 34 -13.22 -11.07 -0.21
CA PRO A 34 -12.18 -10.62 -1.13
C PRO A 34 -11.20 -11.75 -1.45
N ASP A 35 -10.58 -11.69 -2.64
CA ASP A 35 -9.45 -12.53 -3.02
C ASP A 35 -8.11 -11.95 -2.56
N LEU A 36 -8.10 -10.63 -2.30
CA LEU A 36 -6.93 -9.84 -1.96
C LEU A 36 -7.30 -8.70 -1.02
N VAL A 37 -6.47 -8.48 0.00
CA VAL A 37 -6.60 -7.37 0.95
C VAL A 37 -5.32 -6.55 0.95
N SER A 38 -5.45 -5.22 1.07
CA SER A 38 -4.34 -4.28 1.23
C SER A 38 -4.50 -3.48 2.51
N LEU A 39 -3.46 -3.44 3.34
CA LEU A 39 -3.33 -2.60 4.53
C LEU A 39 -2.65 -1.27 4.20
N PRO A 40 -2.78 -0.23 5.06
CA PRO A 40 -2.18 1.09 4.82
C PRO A 40 -0.68 1.15 5.18
N GLU A 41 -0.06 2.31 4.91
CA GLU A 41 1.33 2.59 5.29
C GLU A 41 1.47 2.66 6.81
N MET A 42 2.59 2.13 7.34
CA MET A 42 2.98 2.18 8.76
C MET A 42 1.85 1.74 9.73
N TRP A 43 1.03 0.80 9.29
CA TRP A 43 -0.15 0.35 10.04
C TRP A 43 0.18 -0.28 11.39
N THR A 44 1.40 -0.76 11.57
CA THR A 44 1.85 -1.37 12.83
C THR A 44 2.14 -0.34 13.90
N SER A 45 2.57 0.87 13.51
CA SER A 45 2.90 1.96 14.45
C SER A 45 3.05 3.27 13.68
N LEU A 46 2.11 4.18 13.85
CA LEU A 46 2.15 5.53 13.29
C LEU A 46 2.31 6.55 14.42
N GLY A 47 3.22 7.50 14.26
CA GLY A 47 3.50 8.51 15.27
C GLY A 47 4.45 8.03 16.37
N GLY A 48 4.28 8.60 17.59
CA GLY A 48 5.15 8.33 18.73
C GLY A 48 6.54 8.96 18.63
N SER A 49 7.44 8.53 19.52
CA SER A 49 8.83 8.97 19.54
C SER A 49 9.71 8.15 18.60
N ARG A 50 10.98 8.60 18.41
CA ARG A 50 11.98 7.80 17.70
C ARG A 50 12.20 6.44 18.36
N GLU A 51 12.22 6.41 19.69
CA GLU A 51 12.37 5.16 20.47
C GLU A 51 11.21 4.20 20.24
N THR A 52 9.97 4.73 20.17
CA THR A 52 8.78 3.93 19.84
C THR A 52 8.92 3.28 18.47
N ARG A 53 9.38 4.02 17.46
CA ARG A 53 9.60 3.48 16.10
C ARG A 53 10.66 2.39 16.07
N LEU A 54 11.77 2.59 16.78
CA LEU A 54 12.84 1.58 16.88
C LEU A 54 12.34 0.31 17.60
N ARG A 55 11.60 0.46 18.70
CA ARG A 55 11.04 -0.69 19.43
C ARG A 55 10.02 -1.47 18.63
N ASN A 56 9.23 -0.78 17.81
CA ASN A 56 8.17 -1.39 17.00
C ASN A 56 8.67 -1.91 15.65
N ALA A 57 9.90 -1.61 15.25
CA ALA A 57 10.50 -2.15 14.04
C ALA A 57 10.70 -3.66 14.14
N GLU A 58 10.64 -4.34 13.00
CA GLU A 58 10.84 -5.79 12.88
C GLU A 58 12.01 -6.10 11.97
N ALA A 59 12.85 -7.03 12.38
CA ALA A 59 13.74 -7.71 11.45
C ALA A 59 12.89 -8.66 10.60
N LEU A 60 12.89 -8.44 9.30
CA LEU A 60 12.14 -9.33 8.39
C LEU A 60 13.00 -10.58 8.09
N PRO A 61 12.40 -11.78 8.13
CA PRO A 61 13.15 -13.02 7.99
C PRO A 61 13.63 -13.22 6.55
N SER A 62 14.55 -14.16 6.36
CA SER A 62 14.76 -14.77 5.05
C SER A 62 13.51 -15.51 4.59
N PRO A 63 13.30 -15.75 3.28
CA PRO A 63 12.13 -16.46 2.80
C PRO A 63 11.92 -17.80 3.53
N GLY A 64 10.72 -18.01 4.07
CA GLY A 64 10.34 -19.20 4.85
C GLY A 64 10.72 -19.17 6.34
N GLY A 65 11.50 -18.19 6.80
CA GLY A 65 11.86 -18.02 8.20
C GLY A 65 10.72 -17.45 9.05
N GLU A 66 10.92 -17.44 10.38
CA GLU A 66 10.01 -16.83 11.35
C GLU A 66 10.30 -15.34 11.49
N GLY A 67 9.26 -14.51 11.40
CA GLY A 67 9.34 -13.05 11.48
C GLY A 67 8.86 -12.48 12.81
N GLY A 68 8.78 -11.16 12.88
CA GLY A 68 8.20 -10.46 14.02
C GLY A 68 6.66 -10.57 14.05
N PRO A 69 6.01 -10.07 15.13
CA PRO A 69 4.58 -10.24 15.34
C PRO A 69 3.69 -9.75 14.19
N ALA A 70 4.03 -8.62 13.56
CA ALA A 70 3.23 -8.10 12.44
C ALA A 70 3.41 -8.93 11.18
N TYR A 71 4.64 -9.35 10.89
CA TYR A 71 4.94 -10.24 9.77
C TYR A 71 4.17 -11.56 9.89
N GLU A 72 4.20 -12.19 11.08
CA GLU A 72 3.48 -13.46 11.32
C GLU A 72 1.97 -13.28 11.31
N ALA A 73 1.44 -12.14 11.78
CA ALA A 73 0.02 -11.84 11.67
C ALA A 73 -0.44 -11.76 10.21
N LEU A 74 0.33 -11.09 9.32
CA LEU A 74 0.03 -11.04 7.88
C LEU A 74 0.04 -12.42 7.24
N ARG A 75 1.07 -13.24 7.55
CA ARG A 75 1.19 -14.63 7.09
C ARG A 75 0.01 -15.49 7.54
N ALA A 76 -0.37 -15.37 8.81
CA ALA A 76 -1.49 -16.11 9.39
C ALA A 76 -2.83 -15.70 8.77
N LEU A 77 -3.04 -14.40 8.51
CA LEU A 77 -4.24 -13.88 7.83
C LEU A 77 -4.36 -14.44 6.41
N ALA A 78 -3.27 -14.45 5.64
CA ALA A 78 -3.24 -15.00 4.30
C ALA A 78 -3.66 -16.48 4.30
N ARG A 79 -3.06 -17.30 5.17
CA ARG A 79 -3.40 -18.72 5.32
C ARG A 79 -4.82 -18.97 5.80
N ARG A 80 -5.23 -18.27 6.88
CA ARG A 80 -6.54 -18.46 7.52
C ARG A 80 -7.69 -18.20 6.56
N HIS A 81 -7.55 -17.17 5.74
CA HIS A 81 -8.61 -16.71 4.83
C HIS A 81 -8.40 -17.10 3.37
N HIS A 82 -7.27 -17.75 3.07
CA HIS A 82 -6.87 -18.18 1.72
C HIS A 82 -6.93 -17.03 0.70
N LEU A 83 -6.34 -15.90 1.04
CA LEU A 83 -6.32 -14.68 0.21
C LEU A 83 -4.91 -14.10 0.07
N PHE A 84 -4.68 -13.30 -0.94
CA PHE A 84 -3.48 -12.49 -1.04
C PHE A 84 -3.51 -11.38 0.00
N VAL A 85 -2.41 -11.19 0.73
CA VAL A 85 -2.26 -10.07 1.68
C VAL A 85 -1.14 -9.16 1.21
N HIS A 86 -1.50 -7.93 0.79
CA HIS A 86 -0.56 -6.84 0.67
C HIS A 86 -0.45 -6.18 2.04
N GLY A 87 0.70 -6.31 2.68
CA GLY A 87 0.93 -5.97 4.08
C GLY A 87 1.02 -4.47 4.38
N GLY A 88 0.53 -3.59 3.49
CA GLY A 88 0.69 -2.16 3.70
C GLY A 88 2.16 -1.78 3.80
N SER A 89 2.56 -1.14 4.89
CA SER A 89 3.98 -1.09 5.22
C SER A 89 4.23 -1.06 6.72
N LEU A 90 5.44 -1.42 7.11
CA LEU A 90 5.94 -1.43 8.47
C LEU A 90 7.41 -0.97 8.53
N ALA A 91 7.89 -0.64 9.73
CA ALA A 91 9.30 -0.33 9.95
C ALA A 91 10.11 -1.63 9.97
N GLU A 92 10.94 -1.83 8.95
CA GLU A 92 11.93 -2.92 8.89
C GLU A 92 13.24 -2.48 9.55
N ALA A 93 13.79 -3.28 10.45
CA ALA A 93 15.13 -3.10 10.99
C ALA A 93 16.12 -3.97 10.21
N ALA A 94 16.99 -3.35 9.44
CA ALA A 94 18.01 -4.03 8.65
C ALA A 94 19.24 -3.15 8.46
N GLU A 95 20.42 -3.75 8.33
CA GLU A 95 21.66 -3.05 7.96
C GLU A 95 22.00 -1.85 8.87
N GLY A 96 21.63 -1.94 10.16
CA GLY A 96 21.88 -0.88 11.14
C GLY A 96 20.99 0.37 11.01
N ARG A 97 19.93 0.30 10.20
CA ARG A 97 18.95 1.38 9.97
C ARG A 97 17.53 0.85 9.86
N LEU A 98 16.56 1.75 9.75
CA LEU A 98 15.17 1.40 9.45
C LEU A 98 14.86 1.60 7.96
N PHE A 99 13.92 0.80 7.46
CA PHE A 99 13.31 0.99 6.14
C PHE A 99 11.79 0.97 6.27
N ASN A 100 11.12 1.73 5.43
CA ASN A 100 9.67 1.67 5.27
C ASN A 100 9.38 0.59 4.23
N THR A 101 8.91 -0.58 4.68
CA THR A 101 8.90 -1.80 3.87
C THR A 101 7.51 -2.41 3.79
N THR A 102 7.08 -2.75 2.59
CA THR A 102 5.92 -3.62 2.37
C THR A 102 6.37 -5.05 2.11
N VAL A 103 5.55 -6.00 2.56
CA VAL A 103 5.65 -7.42 2.22
C VAL A 103 4.33 -7.88 1.62
N MET A 104 4.39 -8.87 0.74
CA MET A 104 3.21 -9.44 0.13
C MET A 104 3.21 -10.95 0.30
N PHE A 105 2.09 -11.51 0.74
CA PHE A 105 1.89 -12.93 0.93
C PHE A 105 0.89 -13.49 -0.07
N ASP A 106 1.15 -14.70 -0.55
CA ASP A 106 0.17 -15.49 -1.28
C ASP A 106 -0.85 -16.17 -0.35
N ARG A 107 -1.78 -16.90 -0.93
CA ARG A 107 -2.88 -17.56 -0.22
C ARG A 107 -2.43 -18.67 0.76
N ASP A 108 -1.23 -19.18 0.57
CA ASP A 108 -0.63 -20.20 1.42
C ASP A 108 0.28 -19.59 2.50
N GLY A 109 0.37 -18.23 2.53
CA GLY A 109 1.18 -17.48 3.46
C GLY A 109 2.67 -17.50 3.11
N SER A 110 3.03 -17.78 1.86
CA SER A 110 4.39 -17.59 1.38
C SER A 110 4.63 -16.13 1.02
N GLU A 111 5.74 -15.56 1.47
CA GLU A 111 6.14 -14.22 1.02
C GLU A 111 6.53 -14.27 -0.45
N ILE A 112 5.81 -13.52 -1.29
CA ILE A 112 6.03 -13.47 -2.75
C ILE A 112 6.71 -12.19 -3.21
N ALA A 113 6.76 -11.15 -2.37
CA ALA A 113 7.49 -9.93 -2.65
C ALA A 113 7.77 -9.12 -1.38
N ARG A 114 8.84 -8.33 -1.45
CA ARG A 114 9.24 -7.32 -0.47
C ARG A 114 9.75 -6.09 -1.19
N TYR A 115 9.26 -4.91 -0.78
CA TYR A 115 9.64 -3.64 -1.38
C TYR A 115 9.96 -2.63 -0.29
N ARG A 116 11.12 -1.99 -0.36
CA ARG A 116 11.50 -0.84 0.47
C ARG A 116 11.20 0.45 -0.27
N LYS A 117 10.51 1.37 0.38
CA LYS A 117 10.13 2.69 -0.17
C LYS A 117 11.34 3.39 -0.80
N ILE A 118 11.22 3.81 -2.06
CA ILE A 118 12.30 4.47 -2.80
C ILE A 118 12.33 5.96 -2.46
N HIS A 119 11.18 6.64 -2.53
CA HIS A 119 11.10 8.09 -2.34
C HIS A 119 10.64 8.42 -0.92
N LEU A 120 11.53 9.01 -0.14
CA LEU A 120 11.26 9.38 1.24
C LEU A 120 10.60 10.76 1.32
N PHE A 121 9.69 10.92 2.29
CA PHE A 121 8.86 12.10 2.46
C PHE A 121 9.60 13.19 3.22
N ASP A 122 10.45 13.94 2.52
CA ASP A 122 11.20 15.08 3.03
C ASP A 122 10.65 16.37 2.42
N ILE A 123 9.71 17.00 3.13
CA ILE A 123 9.03 18.22 2.65
C ILE A 123 8.76 19.18 3.80
N GLU A 124 8.37 20.38 3.42
CA GLU A 124 7.67 21.35 4.26
C GLU A 124 6.28 21.60 3.65
N THR A 125 5.23 21.46 4.46
CA THR A 125 3.86 21.74 4.04
C THR A 125 3.59 23.25 4.04
N PRO A 126 2.57 23.75 3.31
CA PRO A 126 2.26 25.18 3.25
C PRO A 126 2.01 25.85 4.60
N ASP A 127 1.62 25.10 5.63
CA ASP A 127 1.47 25.58 7.00
C ASP A 127 2.79 25.63 7.81
N GLY A 128 3.93 25.36 7.15
CA GLY A 128 5.26 25.34 7.77
C GLY A 128 5.61 24.05 8.52
N THR A 129 4.77 23.02 8.45
CA THR A 129 5.07 21.74 9.09
C THR A 129 6.13 20.98 8.30
N GLY A 130 7.29 20.74 8.92
CA GLY A 130 8.39 19.99 8.33
C GLY A 130 8.25 18.48 8.53
N TYR A 131 8.53 17.71 7.49
CA TYR A 131 8.67 16.26 7.50
C TYR A 131 10.08 15.89 7.02
N ARG A 132 10.71 14.94 7.68
CA ARG A 132 12.06 14.44 7.35
C ARG A 132 12.11 12.94 7.58
N GLU A 133 11.53 12.17 6.64
CA GLU A 133 11.49 10.71 6.72
C GLU A 133 12.90 10.13 6.65
N SER A 134 13.79 10.73 5.85
CA SER A 134 15.19 10.32 5.71
C SER A 134 16.02 10.44 6.99
N ALA A 135 15.58 11.23 7.98
CA ALA A 135 16.22 11.29 9.29
C ALA A 135 16.06 9.97 10.09
N THR A 136 15.15 9.10 9.70
CA THR A 136 14.84 7.84 10.40
C THR A 136 14.99 6.63 9.49
N TYR A 137 14.58 6.74 8.22
CA TYR A 137 14.50 5.63 7.27
C TYR A 137 15.53 5.76 6.15
N GLY A 138 16.08 4.62 5.73
CA GLY A 138 16.83 4.50 4.48
C GLY A 138 15.88 4.32 3.29
N HIS A 139 16.33 4.72 2.12
CA HIS A 139 15.60 4.50 0.87
C HIS A 139 15.90 3.12 0.26
N GLY A 140 14.90 2.53 -0.40
CA GLY A 140 15.07 1.38 -1.28
C GLY A 140 15.67 1.77 -2.63
N GLN A 141 15.96 0.76 -3.46
CA GLN A 141 16.55 0.96 -4.81
C GLN A 141 15.85 0.11 -5.87
N ASP A 142 15.08 -0.89 -5.45
CA ASP A 142 14.54 -1.90 -6.34
C ASP A 142 13.10 -1.58 -6.76
N ILE A 143 12.81 -1.73 -8.04
CA ILE A 143 11.45 -1.75 -8.56
C ILE A 143 10.95 -3.18 -8.46
N VAL A 144 9.86 -3.41 -7.70
CA VAL A 144 9.40 -4.75 -7.37
C VAL A 144 8.02 -5.03 -7.94
N THR A 145 7.89 -6.21 -8.57
CA THR A 145 6.61 -6.78 -9.00
C THR A 145 6.45 -8.19 -8.43
N ALA A 146 5.20 -8.64 -8.25
CA ALA A 146 4.88 -9.97 -7.72
C ALA A 146 3.77 -10.65 -8.53
N PRO A 147 3.82 -12.00 -8.70
CA PRO A 147 2.76 -12.72 -9.37
C PRO A 147 1.51 -12.82 -8.47
N LEU A 148 0.33 -12.50 -9.02
CA LEU A 148 -0.97 -12.73 -8.40
C LEU A 148 -1.72 -13.92 -9.04
N GLY A 149 -1.04 -14.70 -9.86
CA GLY A 149 -1.57 -15.82 -10.61
C GLY A 149 -1.75 -15.55 -12.09
N THR A 150 -2.39 -16.49 -12.77
CA THR A 150 -2.69 -16.41 -14.20
C THR A 150 -4.20 -16.45 -14.42
N THR A 151 -4.68 -15.66 -15.35
CA THR A 151 -6.07 -15.62 -15.79
C THR A 151 -6.17 -16.04 -17.26
N PRO A 152 -7.36 -16.32 -17.79
CA PRO A 152 -7.54 -16.52 -19.24
C PRO A 152 -7.05 -15.36 -20.12
N LEU A 153 -6.87 -14.18 -19.52
CA LEU A 153 -6.39 -12.95 -20.19
C LEU A 153 -4.88 -12.75 -20.06
N GLY A 154 -4.19 -13.68 -19.41
CA GLY A 154 -2.75 -13.62 -19.14
C GLY A 154 -2.40 -13.47 -17.66
N PRO A 155 -1.11 -13.24 -17.37
CA PRO A 155 -0.63 -13.11 -16.01
C PRO A 155 -1.21 -11.86 -15.32
N LEU A 156 -1.57 -12.03 -14.04
CA LEU A 156 -1.94 -10.95 -13.16
C LEU A 156 -0.74 -10.61 -12.27
N THR A 157 -0.24 -9.40 -12.36
CA THR A 157 1.00 -8.99 -11.71
C THR A 157 0.78 -7.74 -10.85
N ALA A 158 1.19 -7.82 -9.59
CA ALA A 158 1.26 -6.69 -8.68
C ALA A 158 2.49 -5.82 -8.95
N GLY A 159 2.35 -4.50 -8.89
CA GLY A 159 3.43 -3.54 -8.75
C GLY A 159 3.41 -2.94 -7.35
N LEU A 160 4.56 -2.80 -6.71
CA LEU A 160 4.64 -2.29 -5.34
C LEU A 160 5.19 -0.87 -5.30
N SER A 161 4.53 -0.02 -4.52
CA SER A 161 4.97 1.33 -4.19
C SER A 161 4.50 1.67 -2.76
N ILE A 162 4.96 2.78 -2.18
CA ILE A 162 4.51 3.25 -0.87
C ILE A 162 4.37 4.78 -0.91
N CYS A 163 3.15 5.28 -0.65
CA CYS A 163 2.82 6.66 -0.30
C CYS A 163 3.45 7.71 -1.23
N TYR A 164 4.55 8.35 -0.78
CA TYR A 164 5.21 9.44 -1.51
C TYR A 164 5.68 9.03 -2.91
N ASP A 165 5.92 7.74 -3.13
CA ASP A 165 6.22 7.19 -4.46
C ASP A 165 5.18 7.57 -5.51
N VAL A 166 3.91 7.81 -5.11
CA VAL A 166 2.83 8.19 -6.03
C VAL A 166 3.11 9.50 -6.79
N ARG A 167 4.00 10.34 -6.29
CA ARG A 167 4.38 11.59 -6.94
C ARG A 167 5.37 11.42 -8.10
N PHE A 168 5.95 10.24 -8.23
CA PHE A 168 7.02 9.93 -9.20
C PHE A 168 6.49 8.98 -10.28
N PRO A 169 5.96 9.52 -11.40
CA PRO A 169 5.36 8.71 -12.48
C PRO A 169 6.34 7.72 -13.09
N GLU A 170 7.63 7.98 -13.01
CA GLU A 170 8.69 7.11 -13.53
C GLU A 170 8.64 5.72 -12.91
N LEU A 171 8.42 5.61 -11.59
CA LEU A 171 8.28 4.34 -10.90
C LEU A 171 7.06 3.57 -11.42
N TYR A 172 5.92 4.24 -11.58
CA TYR A 172 4.68 3.62 -12.04
C TYR A 172 4.79 3.11 -13.47
N LEU A 173 5.43 3.89 -14.34
CA LEU A 173 5.71 3.46 -15.70
C LEU A 173 6.69 2.29 -15.75
N ALA A 174 7.70 2.29 -14.88
CA ALA A 174 8.63 1.18 -14.78
C ALA A 174 7.96 -0.09 -14.25
N LEU A 175 7.08 0.01 -13.26
CA LEU A 175 6.25 -1.11 -12.79
C LEU A 175 5.38 -1.66 -13.93
N ARG A 176 4.73 -0.78 -14.69
CA ARG A 176 3.93 -1.19 -15.84
C ARG A 176 4.77 -1.88 -16.93
N ARG A 177 5.97 -1.37 -17.24
CA ARG A 177 6.90 -2.01 -18.18
C ARG A 177 7.34 -3.40 -17.73
N ARG A 178 7.37 -3.66 -16.40
CA ARG A 178 7.63 -4.99 -15.80
C ARG A 178 6.37 -5.87 -15.72
N GLY A 179 5.29 -5.48 -16.40
CA GLY A 179 4.06 -6.28 -16.53
C GLY A 179 3.02 -6.04 -15.45
N ALA A 180 3.20 -5.08 -14.53
CA ALA A 180 2.18 -4.79 -13.53
C ALA A 180 0.82 -4.47 -14.18
N THR A 181 -0.24 -5.07 -13.65
CA THR A 181 -1.64 -4.85 -14.02
C THR A 181 -2.46 -4.30 -12.87
N VAL A 182 -1.95 -4.47 -11.65
CA VAL A 182 -2.47 -3.93 -10.39
C VAL A 182 -1.31 -3.28 -9.66
N ILE A 183 -1.45 -2.05 -9.18
CA ILE A 183 -0.39 -1.35 -8.43
C ILE A 183 -0.93 -0.97 -7.05
N PHE A 184 -0.15 -1.28 -6.01
CA PHE A 184 -0.47 -0.99 -4.62
C PHE A 184 0.17 0.31 -4.17
N VAL A 185 -0.60 1.12 -3.41
CA VAL A 185 -0.18 2.43 -2.91
C VAL A 185 -0.63 2.59 -1.45
N PRO A 186 -0.07 1.81 -0.50
CA PRO A 186 -0.35 2.02 0.91
C PRO A 186 0.16 3.39 1.33
N SER A 187 -0.62 4.15 2.12
CA SER A 187 -0.28 5.56 2.36
C SER A 187 -0.68 6.07 3.74
N ALA A 188 0.07 7.07 4.20
CA ALA A 188 -0.23 7.93 5.34
C ALA A 188 -0.16 9.41 4.92
N PHE A 189 -0.98 9.79 3.95
CA PHE A 189 -1.02 11.18 3.44
C PHE A 189 -1.47 12.13 4.53
N THR A 190 -0.79 13.28 4.67
CA THR A 190 -1.23 14.35 5.56
C THR A 190 -2.60 14.84 5.14
N LEU A 191 -3.39 15.34 6.09
CA LEU A 191 -4.75 15.84 5.83
C LEU A 191 -4.76 16.87 4.68
N GLN A 192 -3.82 17.82 4.70
CA GLN A 192 -3.76 18.91 3.71
C GLN A 192 -3.41 18.37 2.31
N THR A 193 -2.29 17.68 2.17
CA THR A 193 -1.90 17.16 0.85
C THR A 193 -2.82 16.04 0.36
N GLY A 194 -3.47 15.32 1.27
CA GLY A 194 -4.45 14.30 0.95
C GLY A 194 -5.69 14.89 0.29
N LYS A 195 -6.26 15.93 0.91
CA LYS A 195 -7.42 16.63 0.39
C LYS A 195 -7.22 17.16 -1.03
N ASP A 196 -6.04 17.68 -1.33
CA ASP A 196 -5.79 18.34 -2.61
C ASP A 196 -5.21 17.40 -3.68
N HIS A 197 -4.47 16.36 -3.29
CA HIS A 197 -3.65 15.57 -4.23
C HIS A 197 -3.98 14.08 -4.30
N TRP A 198 -4.54 13.47 -3.24
CA TRP A 198 -4.65 12.02 -3.11
C TRP A 198 -5.39 11.37 -4.27
N GLU A 199 -6.65 11.72 -4.46
CA GLU A 199 -7.46 11.12 -5.51
C GLU A 199 -6.94 11.46 -6.91
N VAL A 200 -6.53 12.71 -7.13
CA VAL A 200 -6.01 13.18 -8.42
C VAL A 200 -4.79 12.39 -8.85
N LEU A 201 -3.82 12.20 -7.94
CA LEU A 201 -2.60 11.44 -8.25
C LEU A 201 -2.90 9.97 -8.53
N LEU A 202 -3.72 9.31 -7.71
CA LEU A 202 -4.06 7.91 -7.90
C LEU A 202 -4.77 7.66 -9.22
N ARG A 203 -5.72 8.52 -9.57
CA ARG A 203 -6.41 8.46 -10.86
C ARG A 203 -5.46 8.72 -12.03
N ALA A 204 -4.55 9.67 -11.89
CA ALA A 204 -3.52 9.92 -12.91
C ALA A 204 -2.65 8.68 -13.11
N ARG A 205 -2.18 8.02 -12.02
CA ARG A 205 -1.42 6.78 -12.10
C ARG A 205 -2.20 5.65 -12.77
N ALA A 206 -3.50 5.52 -12.45
CA ALA A 206 -4.37 4.54 -13.10
C ALA A 206 -4.48 4.78 -14.61
N ILE A 207 -4.72 6.03 -15.04
CA ILE A 207 -4.90 6.41 -16.44
C ILE A 207 -3.59 6.21 -17.24
N GLU A 208 -2.47 6.73 -16.77
CA GLU A 208 -1.21 6.70 -17.51
C GLU A 208 -0.59 5.32 -17.63
N THR A 209 -0.80 4.44 -16.62
CA THR A 209 -0.31 3.06 -16.64
C THR A 209 -1.31 2.06 -17.16
N GLN A 210 -2.60 2.45 -17.22
CA GLN A 210 -3.72 1.56 -17.53
C GLN A 210 -3.76 0.33 -16.61
N CYS A 211 -3.43 0.55 -15.32
CA CYS A 211 -3.45 -0.43 -14.25
C CYS A 211 -4.58 -0.14 -13.26
N TRP A 212 -5.01 -1.16 -12.55
CA TRP A 212 -5.79 -1.00 -11.33
C TRP A 212 -4.91 -0.40 -10.24
N ILE A 213 -5.43 0.56 -9.50
CA ILE A 213 -4.75 1.15 -8.34
C ILE A 213 -5.49 0.73 -7.08
N ILE A 214 -4.76 0.12 -6.14
CA ILE A 214 -5.25 -0.35 -4.84
C ILE A 214 -4.56 0.48 -3.77
N ALA A 215 -5.26 1.46 -3.21
CA ALA A 215 -4.67 2.48 -2.35
C ALA A 215 -5.30 2.48 -0.96
N ALA A 216 -4.71 1.72 -0.04
CA ALA A 216 -5.10 1.69 1.37
C ALA A 216 -4.42 2.83 2.13
N ALA A 217 -5.17 3.55 2.96
CA ALA A 217 -4.68 4.74 3.65
C ALA A 217 -4.95 4.71 5.16
N THR A 218 -4.09 5.37 5.93
CA THR A 218 -4.37 5.71 7.32
C THR A 218 -5.24 6.96 7.38
N SER A 219 -6.12 7.03 8.37
CA SER A 219 -7.04 8.16 8.56
C SER A 219 -7.07 8.62 10.01
N GLY A 220 -7.33 9.90 10.21
CA GLY A 220 -7.61 10.46 11.53
C GLY A 220 -6.38 11.03 12.26
N ARG A 221 -6.56 11.30 13.55
CA ARG A 221 -5.56 11.93 14.41
C ARG A 221 -4.62 10.88 15.00
N HIS A 222 -3.34 11.18 14.95
CA HIS A 222 -2.30 10.48 15.71
C HIS A 222 -1.35 11.50 16.36
N GLU A 223 -0.50 11.06 17.28
CA GLU A 223 0.46 11.94 17.94
C GLU A 223 1.87 11.61 17.47
N GLU A 224 2.61 12.63 17.03
CA GLU A 224 4.00 12.50 16.65
C GLU A 224 4.85 13.49 17.44
N ARG A 225 5.78 12.98 18.25
CA ARG A 225 6.67 13.80 19.12
C ARG A 225 5.91 14.77 20.04
N GLY A 226 4.72 14.35 20.51
CA GLY A 226 3.85 15.18 21.36
C GLY A 226 2.96 16.16 20.62
N GLU A 227 3.06 16.24 19.30
CA GLU A 227 2.23 17.12 18.47
C GLU A 227 1.14 16.33 17.74
N PRO A 228 -0.09 16.86 17.63
CA PRO A 228 -1.14 16.22 16.87
C PRO A 228 -0.83 16.30 15.37
N ARG A 229 -0.97 15.17 14.69
CA ARG A 229 -0.90 15.01 13.24
C ARG A 229 -2.18 14.38 12.74
N PHE A 230 -2.53 14.66 11.50
CA PHE A 230 -3.74 14.13 10.88
C PHE A 230 -3.41 13.51 9.53
N THR A 231 -3.97 12.32 9.30
CA THR A 231 -3.93 11.65 7.99
C THR A 231 -5.31 11.71 7.34
N TYR A 232 -5.31 11.78 6.02
CA TYR A 232 -6.48 12.08 5.21
C TYR A 232 -7.46 10.90 5.10
N GLY A 233 -6.94 9.67 5.01
CA GLY A 233 -7.79 8.50 4.76
C GLY A 233 -8.21 8.40 3.30
N HIS A 234 -9.49 8.09 3.08
CA HIS A 234 -10.09 7.90 1.77
C HIS A 234 -9.38 6.81 0.96
N SER A 235 -9.15 5.66 1.62
CA SER A 235 -8.67 4.45 0.94
C SER A 235 -9.55 4.17 -0.26
N LEU A 236 -8.96 3.93 -1.44
CA LEU A 236 -9.74 3.78 -2.66
C LEU A 236 -9.18 2.72 -3.63
N ILE A 237 -10.05 2.29 -4.53
CA ILE A 237 -9.70 1.46 -5.68
C ILE A 237 -10.07 2.25 -6.94
N ALA A 238 -9.10 2.46 -7.83
CA ALA A 238 -9.34 3.08 -9.14
C ALA A 238 -9.12 2.07 -10.27
N ASP A 239 -9.99 2.11 -11.27
CA ASP A 239 -9.88 1.27 -12.44
C ASP A 239 -8.87 1.82 -13.47
N PRO A 240 -8.50 1.04 -14.51
CA PRO A 240 -7.55 1.49 -15.54
C PRO A 240 -8.02 2.68 -16.40
N TRP A 241 -9.27 3.11 -16.27
CA TRP A 241 -9.79 4.33 -16.87
C TRP A 241 -9.69 5.56 -15.96
N GLY A 242 -9.30 5.34 -14.69
CA GLY A 242 -9.21 6.38 -13.68
C GLY A 242 -10.50 6.65 -12.92
N GLN A 243 -11.50 5.76 -13.01
CA GLN A 243 -12.71 5.86 -12.19
C GLN A 243 -12.45 5.28 -10.81
N VAL A 244 -12.86 6.01 -9.75
CA VAL A 244 -12.89 5.47 -8.39
C VAL A 244 -14.11 4.54 -8.29
N VAL A 245 -13.85 3.25 -8.11
CA VAL A 245 -14.88 2.19 -8.08
C VAL A 245 -15.23 1.73 -6.68
N ALA A 246 -14.39 2.06 -5.70
CA ALA A 246 -14.65 1.88 -4.27
C ALA A 246 -13.86 2.91 -3.47
N MET A 247 -14.42 3.39 -2.37
CA MET A 247 -13.78 4.32 -1.44
C MET A 247 -14.29 4.11 -0.02
N VAL A 248 -13.39 4.20 0.96
CA VAL A 248 -13.74 4.21 2.38
C VAL A 248 -13.99 5.66 2.82
N PRO A 249 -15.12 5.97 3.47
CA PRO A 249 -15.35 7.30 4.03
C PRO A 249 -14.42 7.59 5.21
N ASP A 250 -14.62 8.71 5.91
CA ASP A 250 -13.87 9.05 7.10
C ASP A 250 -13.94 7.97 8.19
N GLY A 251 -12.82 7.75 8.86
CA GLY A 251 -12.69 6.77 9.95
C GLY A 251 -12.21 5.40 9.50
N PRO A 252 -11.94 4.48 10.45
CA PRO A 252 -11.54 3.11 10.16
C PRO A 252 -12.66 2.32 9.46
N GLY A 253 -12.28 1.49 8.49
CA GLY A 253 -13.23 0.68 7.73
C GLY A 253 -12.56 -0.04 6.57
N PHE A 254 -13.37 -0.53 5.65
CA PHE A 254 -12.88 -1.16 4.41
C PHE A 254 -13.84 -0.90 3.25
N ALA A 255 -13.34 -1.05 2.03
CA ALA A 255 -14.14 -1.03 0.82
C ALA A 255 -13.60 -2.07 -0.17
N THR A 256 -14.52 -2.72 -0.88
CA THR A 256 -14.21 -3.81 -1.80
C THR A 256 -14.72 -3.50 -3.21
N ALA A 257 -13.93 -3.82 -4.22
CA ALA A 257 -14.33 -3.75 -5.62
C ALA A 257 -14.01 -5.05 -6.35
N ARG A 258 -14.83 -5.38 -7.35
CA ARG A 258 -14.52 -6.41 -8.33
C ARG A 258 -13.66 -5.80 -9.44
N LEU A 259 -12.44 -6.32 -9.60
CA LEU A 259 -11.55 -5.93 -10.68
C LEU A 259 -12.00 -6.62 -11.98
N ASP A 260 -12.61 -5.88 -12.90
CA ASP A 260 -12.91 -6.36 -14.28
C ASP A 260 -11.63 -6.32 -15.11
N LEU A 261 -10.88 -7.42 -15.10
CA LEU A 261 -9.62 -7.53 -15.81
C LEU A 261 -9.82 -7.43 -17.33
N ALA A 262 -10.98 -7.90 -17.84
CA ALA A 262 -11.30 -7.80 -19.26
C ALA A 262 -11.53 -6.35 -19.71
N ALA A 263 -12.12 -5.52 -18.84
CA ALA A 263 -12.24 -4.08 -19.12
C ALA A 263 -10.86 -3.42 -19.24
N GLY A 264 -9.93 -3.74 -18.33
CA GLY A 264 -8.55 -3.25 -18.41
C GLY A 264 -7.86 -3.65 -19.72
N GLU A 265 -8.00 -4.90 -20.18
CA GLU A 265 -7.47 -5.33 -21.47
C GLU A 265 -8.11 -4.62 -22.66
N ARG A 266 -9.45 -4.41 -22.63
CA ARG A 266 -10.12 -3.61 -23.68
C ARG A 266 -9.59 -2.19 -23.74
N ILE A 267 -9.37 -1.53 -22.59
CA ILE A 267 -8.81 -0.18 -22.52
C ILE A 267 -7.42 -0.15 -23.17
N ARG A 268 -6.52 -1.04 -22.80
CA ARG A 268 -5.16 -1.12 -23.35
C ARG A 268 -5.14 -1.37 -24.86
N ARG A 269 -6.02 -2.23 -25.35
CA ARG A 269 -6.14 -2.53 -26.78
C ARG A 269 -6.70 -1.36 -27.58
N ASN A 270 -7.73 -0.69 -27.05
CA ASN A 270 -8.44 0.37 -27.77
C ASN A 270 -7.73 1.73 -27.68
N MET A 271 -6.96 1.96 -26.61
CA MET A 271 -6.19 3.17 -26.40
C MET A 271 -4.75 2.81 -25.95
N PRO A 272 -3.90 2.31 -26.87
CA PRO A 272 -2.56 1.80 -26.54
C PRO A 272 -1.57 2.94 -26.23
N SER A 273 -1.87 3.80 -25.27
CA SER A 273 -1.10 5.01 -24.92
C SER A 273 0.35 4.70 -24.56
N LEU A 274 0.59 3.55 -23.93
CA LEU A 274 1.96 3.12 -23.60
C LEU A 274 2.80 2.80 -24.83
N ALA A 275 2.19 2.18 -25.88
CA ALA A 275 2.85 1.92 -27.15
C ALA A 275 3.08 3.20 -27.98
N HIS A 276 2.29 4.24 -27.74
CA HIS A 276 2.41 5.53 -28.43
C HIS A 276 3.46 6.46 -27.81
N ARG A 277 4.08 6.08 -26.69
CA ARG A 277 5.14 6.90 -26.06
C ARG A 277 6.32 7.05 -27.00
N ARG A 278 6.89 8.27 -27.07
CA ARG A 278 8.06 8.63 -27.90
C ARG A 278 9.30 8.94 -27.03
N LEU A 279 9.06 9.27 -25.76
CA LEU A 279 10.12 9.52 -24.78
C LEU A 279 10.33 8.27 -23.93
N ALA A 280 11.59 8.01 -23.56
CA ALA A 280 11.99 6.85 -22.75
C ALA A 280 11.50 6.98 -21.30
#